data_cc3238902c491568aec9aab99502b642
#
_entry.id   cc3238902c491568aec9aab99502b642
#
_cell.length_a   1.000
_cell.length_b   1.000
_cell.length_c   1.000
_cell.angle_alpha   90.00
_cell.angle_beta   90.00
_cell.angle_gamma   90.00
#
_symmetry.space_group_name_H-M   'P 1'
#
loop_
_entity.id
_entity.type
_entity.pdbx_description
1 polymer ?
#
loop_
_entity_poly.entity_id
_entity_poly.type
_entity_poly.pdbx_seq_one_letter_code
_entity_poly.pdbx_strand_id
1 'polypeptide(L)'
;GGDGNDKLYGESGNDVFDGGLGNDYLEGGSGNDRYLFGSGGGQDILRDYDTAAGNIDTVEFGADPLDLIFSRSVNDLKIEFAGTNDTLTVQSWYSSANYQTELVQTADGSSLSNIQVNQLIQAMATFGAESGLSWAQAIQERPDEVQTILAAHWQPAA
;
A
#
# COMPACT_ATOMS: atom_id res chain seq x y z
N GLY A 1 -11.17 -1.52 -14.08
CA GLY A 1 -11.21 -0.62 -15.23
C GLY A 1 -10.98 -1.38 -16.54
N GLY A 2 -9.97 -2.17 -16.60
CA GLY A 2 -9.58 -2.88 -17.81
C GLY A 2 -8.18 -2.45 -18.28
N ASP A 3 -8.02 -2.25 -19.58
CA ASP A 3 -6.78 -1.75 -20.14
C ASP A 3 -6.90 -0.23 -20.35
N GLY A 4 -5.89 0.51 -19.96
CA GLY A 4 -5.83 1.97 -20.15
C GLY A 4 -5.88 2.73 -18.83
N ASN A 5 -5.92 4.05 -18.90
CA ASN A 5 -5.95 4.88 -17.71
C ASN A 5 -7.39 5.20 -17.35
N ASP A 6 -7.90 4.54 -16.33
CA ASP A 6 -9.29 4.61 -15.91
C ASP A 6 -9.51 5.53 -14.70
N LYS A 7 -10.75 5.97 -14.52
CA LYS A 7 -11.21 6.67 -13.32
C LYS A 7 -12.42 5.97 -12.76
N LEU A 8 -12.30 5.44 -11.56
CA LEU A 8 -13.32 4.65 -10.89
C LEU A 8 -13.78 5.37 -9.62
N TYR A 9 -15.08 5.53 -9.45
CA TYR A 9 -15.71 6.18 -8.30
C TYR A 9 -16.78 5.27 -7.70
N GLY A 10 -16.69 4.98 -6.39
CA GLY A 10 -17.67 4.16 -5.67
C GLY A 10 -18.81 4.96 -5.06
N GLU A 11 -18.52 6.19 -4.62
CA GLU A 11 -19.46 7.11 -3.97
C GLU A 11 -19.88 6.64 -2.57
N SER A 12 -20.74 5.64 -2.45
CA SER A 12 -21.19 5.11 -1.15
C SER A 12 -21.60 3.66 -1.25
N GLY A 13 -21.27 2.88 -0.28
CA GLY A 13 -21.47 1.45 -0.21
C GLY A 13 -20.17 0.73 0.00
N ASN A 14 -20.19 -0.58 -0.04
CA ASN A 14 -18.97 -1.38 0.07
C ASN A 14 -18.59 -1.82 -1.34
N ASP A 15 -17.63 -1.14 -1.92
CA ASP A 15 -17.23 -1.30 -3.30
C ASP A 15 -15.96 -2.13 -3.47
N VAL A 16 -15.78 -2.72 -4.63
CA VAL A 16 -14.55 -3.45 -5.00
C VAL A 16 -13.98 -2.84 -6.27
N PHE A 17 -12.74 -2.38 -6.16
CA PHE A 17 -12.04 -1.72 -7.25
C PHE A 17 -10.90 -2.59 -7.79
N ASP A 18 -10.86 -2.70 -9.10
CA ASP A 18 -9.73 -3.25 -9.84
C ASP A 18 -9.49 -2.33 -11.03
N GLY A 19 -8.40 -1.57 -10.97
CA GLY A 19 -8.00 -0.65 -12.04
C GLY A 19 -7.69 -1.40 -13.32
N GLY A 20 -6.89 -2.44 -13.22
CA GLY A 20 -6.44 -3.23 -14.36
C GLY A 20 -5.04 -2.82 -14.81
N LEU A 21 -4.86 -2.70 -16.12
CA LEU A 21 -3.59 -2.27 -16.71
C LEU A 21 -3.64 -0.79 -17.05
N GLY A 22 -2.64 -0.04 -16.62
CA GLY A 22 -2.51 1.38 -16.91
C GLY A 22 -2.32 2.21 -15.65
N ASN A 23 -2.45 3.50 -15.78
CA ASN A 23 -2.33 4.41 -14.63
C ASN A 23 -3.73 4.86 -14.24
N ASP A 24 -4.26 4.26 -13.19
CA ASP A 24 -5.65 4.40 -12.79
C ASP A 24 -5.83 5.36 -11.60
N TYR A 25 -7.02 5.95 -11.53
CA TYR A 25 -7.47 6.73 -10.39
C TYR A 25 -8.69 6.07 -9.76
N LEU A 26 -8.58 5.76 -8.48
CA LEU A 26 -9.60 5.07 -7.71
C LEU A 26 -10.04 5.94 -6.54
N GLU A 27 -11.34 6.11 -6.37
CA GLU A 27 -11.94 6.84 -5.25
C GLU A 27 -13.12 6.05 -4.70
N GLY A 28 -12.96 5.47 -3.49
CA GLY A 28 -13.99 4.63 -2.86
C GLY A 28 -15.17 5.44 -2.36
N GLY A 29 -14.89 6.37 -1.46
CA GLY A 29 -15.92 7.20 -0.84
C GLY A 29 -16.30 6.69 0.53
N SER A 30 -17.58 6.44 0.80
CA SER A 30 -18.01 6.00 2.11
C SER A 30 -18.47 4.55 2.14
N GLY A 31 -17.98 3.81 3.10
CA GLY A 31 -18.27 2.39 3.30
C GLY A 31 -17.02 1.57 3.55
N ASN A 32 -17.10 0.26 3.40
CA ASN A 32 -15.93 -0.61 3.52
C ASN A 32 -15.50 -1.04 2.12
N ASP A 33 -14.51 -0.37 1.60
CA ASP A 33 -14.06 -0.53 0.22
C ASP A 33 -12.84 -1.46 0.12
N ARG A 34 -12.72 -2.14 -1.01
CA ARG A 34 -11.58 -3.02 -1.31
C ARG A 34 -10.93 -2.61 -2.61
N TYR A 35 -9.63 -2.41 -2.57
CA TYR A 35 -8.82 -2.00 -3.70
C TYR A 35 -7.82 -3.08 -4.04
N LEU A 36 -7.89 -3.63 -5.25
CA LEU A 36 -7.07 -4.74 -5.72
C LEU A 36 -5.95 -4.24 -6.62
N PHE A 37 -4.71 -4.55 -6.28
CA PHE A 37 -3.53 -4.17 -7.04
C PHE A 37 -2.66 -5.38 -7.34
N GLY A 38 -2.31 -5.55 -8.61
CA GLY A 38 -1.45 -6.62 -9.10
C GLY A 38 -0.21 -6.09 -9.83
N SER A 39 0.71 -7.00 -10.10
CA SER A 39 1.87 -6.70 -10.94
C SER A 39 1.44 -6.36 -12.37
N GLY A 40 2.05 -5.33 -12.96
CA GLY A 40 1.72 -4.85 -14.29
C GLY A 40 0.60 -3.80 -14.30
N GLY A 41 0.09 -3.40 -13.12
CA GLY A 41 -0.97 -2.40 -13.02
C GLY A 41 -0.55 -1.01 -13.49
N GLY A 42 0.73 -0.66 -13.36
CA GLY A 42 1.23 0.67 -13.72
C GLY A 42 1.37 1.58 -12.51
N GLN A 43 1.06 2.86 -12.68
CA GLN A 43 1.20 3.86 -11.61
C GLN A 43 -0.18 4.38 -11.20
N ASP A 44 -0.73 3.78 -10.17
CA ASP A 44 -2.08 4.05 -9.73
C ASP A 44 -2.15 5.09 -8.61
N ILE A 45 -3.29 5.76 -8.55
CA ILE A 45 -3.61 6.71 -7.50
C ILE A 45 -4.90 6.27 -6.82
N LEU A 46 -4.83 6.10 -5.49
CA LEU A 46 -5.96 5.85 -4.63
C LEU A 46 -6.21 7.10 -3.79
N ARG A 47 -7.45 7.57 -3.79
CA ARG A 47 -7.94 8.57 -2.85
C ARG A 47 -9.14 8.00 -2.13
N ASP A 48 -8.95 7.72 -0.87
CA ASP A 48 -10.01 7.26 -0.01
C ASP A 48 -10.33 8.35 1.02
N TYR A 49 -11.58 8.75 1.10
CA TYR A 49 -12.01 9.75 2.07
C TYR A 49 -13.32 9.31 2.71
N ASP A 50 -13.21 8.82 3.93
CA ASP A 50 -14.37 8.49 4.74
C ASP A 50 -14.24 9.09 6.15
N THR A 51 -15.36 9.62 6.64
CA THR A 51 -15.48 10.16 7.99
C THR A 51 -16.30 9.29 8.92
N ALA A 52 -16.81 8.16 8.42
CA ALA A 52 -17.61 7.25 9.20
C ALA A 52 -16.75 6.49 10.22
N ALA A 53 -17.22 6.42 11.45
CA ALA A 53 -16.53 5.65 12.48
C ALA A 53 -16.74 4.16 12.26
N GLY A 54 -15.64 3.40 12.25
CA GLY A 54 -15.67 1.95 12.19
C GLY A 54 -15.74 1.35 10.79
N ASN A 55 -15.59 2.16 9.72
CA ASN A 55 -15.33 1.64 8.39
C ASN A 55 -13.95 0.96 8.36
N ILE A 56 -13.80 0.00 7.47
CA ILE A 56 -12.53 -0.69 7.22
C ILE A 56 -12.33 -0.80 5.73
N ASP A 57 -11.44 0.05 5.23
CA ASP A 57 -11.02 0.01 3.84
C ASP A 57 -9.76 -0.81 3.69
N THR A 58 -9.70 -1.63 2.66
CA THR A 58 -8.63 -2.61 2.49
C THR A 58 -7.95 -2.46 1.14
N VAL A 59 -6.63 -2.32 1.16
CA VAL A 59 -5.79 -2.44 -0.02
C VAL A 59 -5.22 -3.85 -0.07
N GLU A 60 -5.48 -4.57 -1.16
CA GLU A 60 -5.01 -5.94 -1.36
C GLU A 60 -4.00 -6.00 -2.50
N PHE A 61 -2.82 -6.52 -2.21
CA PHE A 61 -1.76 -6.71 -3.18
C PHE A 61 -1.64 -8.16 -3.61
N GLY A 62 -1.59 -8.40 -4.91
CA GLY A 62 -1.21 -9.69 -5.50
C GLY A 62 0.30 -9.96 -5.44
N ALA A 63 0.93 -9.61 -4.33
CA ALA A 63 2.37 -9.70 -4.08
C ALA A 63 2.60 -10.06 -2.61
N ASP A 64 3.82 -10.50 -2.29
CA ASP A 64 4.23 -10.81 -0.92
C ASP A 64 4.86 -9.58 -0.24
N PRO A 65 4.95 -9.55 1.10
CA PRO A 65 5.54 -8.41 1.83
C PRO A 65 6.94 -8.00 1.36
N LEU A 66 7.76 -8.97 0.94
CA LEU A 66 9.12 -8.71 0.44
C LEU A 66 9.14 -7.95 -0.88
N ASP A 67 8.06 -8.04 -1.66
CA ASP A 67 7.94 -7.41 -2.98
C ASP A 67 7.43 -5.96 -2.90
N LEU A 68 7.10 -5.47 -1.71
CA LEU A 68 6.53 -4.15 -1.50
C LEU A 68 7.49 -3.22 -0.77
N ILE A 69 7.64 -2.00 -1.29
CA ILE A 69 8.47 -0.95 -0.69
C ILE A 69 7.58 0.23 -0.32
N PHE A 70 7.46 0.48 0.98
CA PHE A 70 6.64 1.56 1.52
C PHE A 70 7.49 2.80 1.77
N SER A 71 7.00 3.97 1.37
CA SER A 71 7.65 5.24 1.64
C SER A 71 6.63 6.37 1.78
N ARG A 72 7.07 7.47 2.38
CA ARG A 72 6.31 8.71 2.43
C ARG A 72 6.76 9.65 1.32
N SER A 73 5.81 10.20 0.57
CA SER A 73 6.05 11.23 -0.43
C SER A 73 5.22 12.47 -0.10
N VAL A 74 5.83 13.42 0.61
CA VAL A 74 5.17 14.64 1.12
C VAL A 74 3.99 14.28 2.03
N ASN A 75 2.76 14.34 1.56
CA ASN A 75 1.54 13.98 2.31
C ASN A 75 0.94 12.65 1.87
N ASP A 76 1.55 11.98 0.91
CA ASP A 76 1.04 10.74 0.33
C ASP A 76 1.84 9.53 0.83
N LEU A 77 1.17 8.39 0.92
CA LEU A 77 1.82 7.09 1.06
C LEU A 77 2.13 6.56 -0.34
N LYS A 78 3.38 6.18 -0.57
CA LYS A 78 3.82 5.53 -1.80
C LYS A 78 4.20 4.08 -1.53
N ILE A 79 3.66 3.17 -2.34
CA ILE A 79 3.99 1.74 -2.30
C ILE A 79 4.49 1.35 -3.68
N GLU A 80 5.72 0.83 -3.73
CA GLU A 80 6.37 0.40 -4.97
C GLU A 80 6.46 -1.12 -5.01
N PHE A 81 6.23 -1.70 -6.19
CA PHE A 81 6.51 -3.11 -6.42
C PHE A 81 7.98 -3.28 -6.78
N ALA A 82 8.73 -3.96 -5.93
CA ALA A 82 10.18 -4.14 -6.08
C ALA A 82 10.54 -4.73 -7.45
N GLY A 83 11.52 -4.11 -8.11
CA GLY A 83 12.00 -4.55 -9.42
C GLY A 83 11.10 -4.20 -10.61
N THR A 84 10.07 -3.39 -10.39
CA THR A 84 9.15 -2.92 -11.44
C THR A 84 9.02 -1.39 -11.40
N ASN A 85 8.25 -0.83 -12.33
CA ASN A 85 7.84 0.57 -12.30
C ASN A 85 6.42 0.77 -11.76
N ASP A 86 5.80 -0.31 -11.28
CA ASP A 86 4.44 -0.25 -10.75
C ASP A 86 4.43 0.39 -9.36
N THR A 87 3.50 1.30 -9.15
CA THR A 87 3.36 2.01 -7.87
C THR A 87 1.90 2.25 -7.54
N LEU A 88 1.63 2.29 -6.25
CA LEU A 88 0.38 2.83 -5.72
C LEU A 88 0.69 4.07 -4.89
N THR A 89 0.04 5.17 -5.19
CA THR A 89 0.05 6.38 -4.36
C THR A 89 -1.29 6.53 -3.66
N VAL A 90 -1.30 6.43 -2.33
CA VAL A 90 -2.49 6.74 -1.53
C VAL A 90 -2.43 8.22 -1.16
N GLN A 91 -3.27 9.02 -1.82
CA GLN A 91 -3.26 10.48 -1.68
C GLN A 91 -3.71 10.93 -0.28
N SER A 92 -3.04 11.95 0.22
CA SER A 92 -3.38 12.62 1.48
C SER A 92 -3.31 11.73 2.72
N TRP A 93 -2.66 10.58 2.66
CA TRP A 93 -2.50 9.64 3.78
C TRP A 93 -2.04 10.33 5.07
N TYR A 94 -1.10 11.27 4.96
CA TYR A 94 -0.54 12.00 6.10
C TYR A 94 -1.26 13.31 6.43
N SER A 95 -2.29 13.66 5.68
CA SER A 95 -3.08 14.88 5.92
C SER A 95 -4.13 14.69 7.01
N SER A 96 -4.77 13.51 7.04
CA SER A 96 -5.80 13.17 8.02
C SER A 96 -6.00 11.65 8.03
N ALA A 97 -6.40 11.10 9.17
CA ALA A 97 -6.78 9.70 9.29
C ALA A 97 -7.94 9.30 8.35
N ASN A 98 -8.79 10.26 7.97
CA ASN A 98 -9.90 10.02 7.05
C ASN A 98 -9.48 9.67 5.62
N TYR A 99 -8.19 9.81 5.28
CA TYR A 99 -7.62 9.43 4.00
C TYR A 99 -6.79 8.13 4.08
N GLN A 100 -6.80 7.45 5.23
CA GLN A 100 -6.05 6.23 5.42
C GLN A 100 -6.96 5.03 5.24
N THR A 101 -6.55 4.09 4.40
CA THR A 101 -7.12 2.76 4.41
C THR A 101 -6.66 2.03 5.68
N GLU A 102 -7.55 1.35 6.36
CA GLU A 102 -7.28 0.75 7.67
C GLU A 102 -6.44 -0.51 7.58
N LEU A 103 -6.47 -1.20 6.44
CA LEU A 103 -5.83 -2.49 6.27
C LEU A 103 -5.11 -2.62 4.93
N VAL A 104 -3.89 -3.11 4.98
CA VAL A 104 -3.14 -3.57 3.80
C VAL A 104 -2.98 -5.08 3.91
N GLN A 105 -3.32 -5.82 2.86
CA GLN A 105 -3.16 -7.28 2.79
C GLN A 105 -2.31 -7.68 1.60
N THR A 106 -1.60 -8.81 1.74
CA THR A 106 -0.76 -9.39 0.69
C THR A 106 -1.26 -10.77 0.28
N ALA A 107 -0.72 -11.29 -0.82
CA ALA A 107 -1.13 -12.57 -1.40
C ALA A 107 -0.95 -13.77 -0.46
N ASP A 108 0.03 -13.72 0.44
CA ASP A 108 0.28 -14.75 1.46
C ASP A 108 -0.68 -14.67 2.66
N GLY A 109 -1.60 -13.70 2.68
CA GLY A 109 -2.54 -13.45 3.77
C GLY A 109 -1.99 -12.59 4.91
N SER A 110 -0.75 -12.11 4.81
CA SER A 110 -0.18 -11.18 5.77
C SER A 110 -0.88 -9.83 5.71
N SER A 111 -0.91 -9.09 6.81
CA SER A 111 -1.59 -7.80 6.90
C SER A 111 -0.81 -6.77 7.70
N LEU A 112 -1.06 -5.49 7.39
CA LEU A 112 -0.64 -4.32 8.15
C LEU A 112 -1.85 -3.44 8.41
N SER A 113 -2.02 -2.97 9.64
CA SER A 113 -2.91 -1.85 9.92
C SER A 113 -2.26 -0.52 9.46
N ASN A 114 -3.06 0.54 9.34
CA ASN A 114 -2.54 1.88 9.02
C ASN A 114 -1.45 2.34 10.00
N ILE A 115 -1.57 2.01 11.29
CA ILE A 115 -0.55 2.30 12.30
C ILE A 115 0.74 1.52 12.01
N GLN A 116 0.63 0.24 11.68
CA GLN A 116 1.79 -0.60 11.37
C GLN A 116 2.48 -0.19 10.07
N VAL A 117 1.75 0.33 9.07
CA VAL A 117 2.33 0.93 7.86
C VAL A 117 3.31 2.05 8.24
N ASN A 118 2.90 2.97 9.11
CA ASN A 118 3.74 4.07 9.54
C ASN A 118 4.95 3.60 10.36
N GLN A 119 4.77 2.58 11.21
CA GLN A 119 5.86 1.97 11.96
C GLN A 119 6.87 1.26 11.05
N LEU A 120 6.41 0.56 10.03
CA LEU A 120 7.27 -0.09 9.04
C LEU A 120 8.10 0.94 8.26
N ILE A 121 7.49 2.03 7.80
CA ILE A 121 8.20 3.12 7.10
C ILE A 121 9.30 3.69 7.99
N GLN A 122 9.02 3.90 9.28
CA GLN A 122 10.01 4.40 10.24
C GLN A 122 11.16 3.40 10.44
N ALA A 123 10.87 2.12 10.53
CA ALA A 123 11.88 1.07 10.66
C ALA A 123 12.77 0.97 9.40
N MET A 124 12.17 1.08 8.23
CA MET A 124 12.90 1.09 6.95
C MET A 124 13.81 2.31 6.84
N ALA A 125 13.33 3.49 7.24
CA ALA A 125 14.12 4.73 7.24
C ALA A 125 15.30 4.64 8.22
N THR A 126 15.10 4.08 9.40
CA THR A 126 16.14 3.86 10.41
C THR A 126 17.21 2.90 9.88
N PHE A 127 16.80 1.79 9.30
CA PHE A 127 17.71 0.83 8.68
C PHE A 127 18.53 1.48 7.56
N GLY A 128 17.91 2.28 6.70
CA GLY A 128 18.59 2.99 5.62
C GLY A 128 19.62 4.00 6.15
N ALA A 129 19.30 4.74 7.20
CA ALA A 129 20.22 5.67 7.84
C ALA A 129 21.43 4.97 8.47
N GLU A 130 21.23 3.79 9.09
CA GLU A 130 22.28 3.04 9.75
C GLU A 130 23.16 2.24 8.76
N SER A 131 22.55 1.65 7.73
CA SER A 131 23.25 0.78 6.77
C SER A 131 23.82 1.52 5.56
N GLY A 132 23.28 2.69 5.22
CA GLY A 132 23.60 3.41 3.99
C GLY A 132 22.98 2.79 2.73
N LEU A 133 22.11 1.80 2.88
CA LEU A 133 21.45 1.11 1.78
C LEU A 133 20.03 1.61 1.57
N SER A 134 19.59 1.68 0.30
CA SER A 134 18.16 1.76 0.00
C SER A 134 17.48 0.45 0.37
N TRP A 135 16.16 0.47 0.55
CA TRP A 135 15.44 -0.78 0.84
C TRP A 135 15.57 -1.81 -0.29
N ALA A 136 15.52 -1.35 -1.55
CA ALA A 136 15.72 -2.21 -2.71
C ALA A 136 17.12 -2.87 -2.70
N GLN A 137 18.17 -2.12 -2.33
CA GLN A 137 19.53 -2.67 -2.15
C GLN A 137 19.60 -3.65 -0.97
N ALA A 138 18.94 -3.34 0.14
CA ALA A 138 18.89 -4.19 1.32
C ALA A 138 18.26 -5.55 1.04
N ILE A 139 17.20 -5.61 0.25
CA ILE A 139 16.57 -6.87 -0.20
C ILE A 139 17.60 -7.78 -0.88
N GLN A 140 18.50 -7.22 -1.67
CA GLN A 140 19.53 -7.98 -2.39
C GLN A 140 20.73 -8.33 -1.52
N GLU A 141 21.20 -7.41 -0.69
CA GLU A 141 22.48 -7.49 0.01
C GLU A 141 22.34 -8.01 1.45
N ARG A 142 21.20 -7.74 2.11
CA ARG A 142 20.94 -8.08 3.52
C ARG A 142 19.55 -8.69 3.72
N PRO A 143 19.21 -9.78 3.00
CA PRO A 143 17.86 -10.35 3.03
C PRO A 143 17.43 -10.81 4.43
N ASP A 144 18.34 -11.30 5.27
CA ASP A 144 17.98 -11.77 6.62
C ASP A 144 17.58 -10.61 7.54
N GLU A 145 18.26 -9.46 7.45
CA GLU A 145 17.90 -8.26 8.21
C GLU A 145 16.55 -7.68 7.74
N VAL A 146 16.32 -7.66 6.43
CA VAL A 146 15.04 -7.25 5.84
C VAL A 146 13.91 -8.13 6.33
N GLN A 147 14.06 -9.45 6.29
CA GLN A 147 13.08 -10.40 6.79
C GLN A 147 12.76 -10.21 8.28
N THR A 148 13.76 -9.90 9.09
CA THR A 148 13.57 -9.62 10.51
C THR A 148 12.70 -8.38 10.74
N ILE A 149 12.94 -7.31 9.98
CA ILE A 149 12.15 -6.07 10.05
C ILE A 149 10.72 -6.33 9.59
N LEU A 150 10.52 -7.02 8.47
CA LEU A 150 9.20 -7.36 7.96
C LEU A 150 8.40 -8.22 8.95
N ALA A 151 9.02 -9.25 9.51
CA ALA A 151 8.39 -10.13 10.48
C ALA A 151 7.98 -9.41 11.78
N ALA A 152 8.68 -8.33 12.14
CA ALA A 152 8.35 -7.53 13.31
C ALA A 152 7.10 -6.64 13.11
N HIS A 153 6.71 -6.36 11.88
CA HIS A 153 5.62 -5.42 11.56
C HIS A 153 4.42 -6.09 10.89
N TRP A 154 4.65 -6.99 9.93
CA TRP A 154 3.58 -7.71 9.26
C TRP A 154 2.94 -8.76 10.18
N GLN A 155 1.62 -8.77 10.22
CA GLN A 155 0.85 -9.82 10.88
C GLN A 155 0.72 -11.00 9.92
N PRO A 156 1.17 -12.21 10.31
CA PRO A 156 1.03 -13.38 9.45
C PRO A 156 -0.44 -13.77 9.26
N ALA A 157 -0.73 -14.52 8.21
CA ALA A 157 -2.04 -15.12 8.01
C ALA A 157 -2.45 -15.96 9.22
N ALA A 158 -3.73 -15.88 9.56
CA ALA A 158 -4.30 -16.65 10.68
C ALA A 158 -4.36 -18.15 10.39
#